data_fba3e2a43964cb51b944de4bfc173b06
#
_entry.id   fba3e2a43964cb51b944de4bfc173b06
#
_cell.length_a   1.000
_cell.length_b   1.000
_cell.length_c   1.000
_cell.angle_alpha   90.00
_cell.angle_beta   90.00
_cell.angle_gamma   90.00
#
_symmetry.space_group_name_H-M   'P 1'
#
loop_
_entity.id
_entity.type
_entity.pdbx_description
1 polymer ?
#
loop_
_entity_poly.entity_id
_entity_poly.type
_entity_poly.pdbx_seq_one_letter_code
_entity_poly.pdbx_strand_id
1 'polypeptide(L)'
;MQHGFAKLSKGPDTFVAILQGMDVPAPHLMAWLTILTELLGGLAVLLGAFVTIVSVPMTAVLLVAMFKVHLQYGFSSIKLLEVTATGAKFGPVGYEVILLYIACLAALVIGRSGPLAIDGLVRKRFEAAAVESPGRHTRP
;
A
#
# COMPACT_ATOMS: atom_id res chain seq x y z
N MET A 1 1.17 2.84 6.14
CA MET A 1 2.03 3.83 6.85
C MET A 1 2.60 3.27 8.15
N GLN A 2 1.82 2.73 9.08
CA GLN A 2 2.31 2.19 10.38
C GLN A 2 3.43 1.15 10.21
N HIS A 3 3.29 0.23 9.26
CA HIS A 3 4.29 -0.81 9.01
C HIS A 3 5.61 -0.24 8.48
N GLY A 4 5.56 0.72 7.55
CA GLY A 4 6.75 1.40 7.04
C GLY A 4 7.44 2.24 8.12
N PHE A 5 6.67 2.96 8.95
CA PHE A 5 7.20 3.71 10.07
C PHE A 5 7.85 2.80 11.14
N ALA A 6 7.22 1.66 11.46
CA ALA A 6 7.78 0.70 12.41
C ALA A 6 9.11 0.09 11.90
N LYS A 7 9.27 -0.16 10.59
CA LYS A 7 10.52 -0.62 10.01
C LYS A 7 11.60 0.45 10.07
N LEU A 8 11.23 1.71 9.82
CA LEU A 8 12.16 2.83 9.91
C LEU A 8 12.63 3.07 11.35
N SER A 9 11.71 3.06 12.33
CA SER A 9 12.02 3.32 13.74
C SER A 9 12.82 2.21 14.43
N LYS A 10 12.63 0.95 14.00
CA LYS A 10 13.44 -0.20 14.50
C LYS A 10 14.80 -0.31 13.82
N GLY A 11 15.08 0.53 12.85
CA GLY A 11 16.26 0.52 12.00
C GLY A 11 16.07 -0.32 10.73
N PRO A 12 16.38 0.25 9.55
CA PRO A 12 16.27 -0.45 8.28
C PRO A 12 17.07 -1.76 8.24
N ASP A 13 18.21 -1.81 8.93
CA ASP A 13 19.11 -2.97 8.97
C ASP A 13 18.45 -4.21 9.57
N THR A 14 17.57 -4.04 10.56
CA THR A 14 16.77 -5.14 11.11
C THR A 14 15.87 -5.75 10.04
N PHE A 15 15.25 -4.91 9.21
CA PHE A 15 14.39 -5.37 8.13
C PHE A 15 15.21 -5.99 6.99
N VAL A 16 16.39 -5.45 6.69
CA VAL A 16 17.35 -6.05 5.75
C VAL A 16 17.71 -7.48 6.17
N ALA A 17 18.05 -7.69 7.45
CA ALA A 17 18.37 -9.02 7.98
C ALA A 17 17.19 -10.02 7.81
N ILE A 18 15.95 -9.56 8.00
CA ILE A 18 14.75 -10.37 7.76
C ILE A 18 14.66 -10.75 6.27
N LEU A 19 14.88 -9.81 5.34
CA LEU A 19 14.82 -10.08 3.90
C LEU A 19 15.94 -11.02 3.46
N GLN A 20 17.13 -10.92 4.06
CA GLN A 20 18.23 -11.86 3.84
C GLN A 20 17.85 -13.28 4.27
N GLY A 21 17.27 -13.43 5.46
CA GLY A 21 16.80 -14.73 5.94
C GLY A 21 15.66 -15.35 5.11
N MET A 22 15.01 -14.57 4.25
CA MET A 22 13.98 -15.02 3.31
C MET A 22 14.49 -15.21 1.88
N ASP A 23 15.80 -15.13 1.65
CA ASP A 23 16.44 -15.22 0.34
C ASP A 23 15.88 -14.21 -0.68
N VAL A 24 15.61 -12.99 -0.24
CA VAL A 24 15.18 -11.91 -1.12
C VAL A 24 16.40 -11.30 -1.81
N PRO A 25 16.43 -11.19 -3.14
CA PRO A 25 17.56 -10.60 -3.85
C PRO A 25 17.71 -9.11 -3.52
N ALA A 26 18.96 -8.62 -3.45
CA ALA A 26 19.29 -7.23 -3.14
C ALA A 26 18.55 -6.69 -1.88
N PRO A 27 18.71 -7.32 -0.70
CA PRO A 27 17.86 -7.08 0.47
C PRO A 27 17.90 -5.63 0.96
N HIS A 28 19.03 -4.92 0.86
CA HIS A 28 19.13 -3.50 1.19
C HIS A 28 18.24 -2.63 0.28
N LEU A 29 18.30 -2.87 -1.03
CA LEU A 29 17.46 -2.15 -1.99
C LEU A 29 15.98 -2.46 -1.76
N MET A 30 15.63 -3.74 -1.60
CA MET A 30 14.25 -4.17 -1.36
C MET A 30 13.68 -3.64 -0.04
N ALA A 31 14.50 -3.53 1.00
CA ALA A 31 14.09 -2.94 2.27
C ALA A 31 13.69 -1.47 2.09
N TRP A 32 14.54 -0.67 1.47
CA TRP A 32 14.23 0.74 1.23
C TRP A 32 13.05 0.96 0.28
N LEU A 33 12.97 0.19 -0.82
CA LEU A 33 11.82 0.24 -1.72
C LEU A 33 10.52 -0.08 -0.98
N THR A 34 10.52 -1.09 -0.12
CA THR A 34 9.35 -1.46 0.67
C THR A 34 8.97 -0.35 1.65
N ILE A 35 9.93 0.18 2.41
CA ILE A 35 9.69 1.26 3.39
C ILE A 35 9.11 2.50 2.69
N LEU A 36 9.73 2.93 1.59
CA LEU A 36 9.28 4.09 0.83
C LEU A 36 7.89 3.85 0.21
N THR A 37 7.65 2.68 -0.37
CA THR A 37 6.34 2.31 -0.92
C THR A 37 5.25 2.34 0.16
N GLU A 38 5.50 1.80 1.35
CA GLU A 38 4.54 1.80 2.44
C GLU A 38 4.28 3.20 3.01
N LEU A 39 5.31 4.05 3.10
CA LEU A 39 5.16 5.41 3.64
C LEU A 39 4.54 6.35 2.61
N LEU A 40 5.17 6.49 1.44
CA LEU A 40 4.75 7.43 0.41
C LEU A 40 3.46 6.96 -0.28
N GLY A 41 3.37 5.66 -0.58
CA GLY A 41 2.16 5.07 -1.15
C GLY A 41 0.98 5.15 -0.19
N GLY A 42 1.19 4.85 1.09
CA GLY A 42 0.15 5.00 2.11
C GLY A 42 -0.31 6.46 2.28
N LEU A 43 0.61 7.43 2.24
CA LEU A 43 0.27 8.85 2.26
C LEU A 43 -0.50 9.28 1.00
N ALA A 44 -0.04 8.83 -0.17
CA ALA A 44 -0.69 9.12 -1.44
C ALA A 44 -2.14 8.58 -1.49
N VAL A 45 -2.35 7.34 -1.02
CA VAL A 45 -3.70 6.75 -0.91
C VAL A 45 -4.57 7.55 0.06
N LEU A 46 -4.03 7.97 1.21
CA LEU A 46 -4.77 8.77 2.21
C LEU A 46 -5.23 10.12 1.63
N LEU A 47 -4.39 10.76 0.83
CA LEU A 47 -4.69 12.04 0.17
C LEU A 47 -5.48 11.88 -1.13
N GLY A 48 -5.66 10.64 -1.61
CA GLY A 48 -6.27 10.37 -2.90
C GLY A 48 -5.45 10.93 -4.08
N ALA A 49 -4.11 10.87 -3.96
CA ALA A 49 -3.17 11.36 -4.96
C ALA A 49 -2.47 10.19 -5.67
N PHE A 50 -2.47 10.17 -6.99
CA PHE A 50 -1.81 9.13 -7.81
C PHE A 50 -2.21 7.71 -7.43
N VAL A 51 -3.47 7.51 -6.97
CA VAL A 51 -3.95 6.26 -6.38
C VAL A 51 -3.67 5.07 -7.30
N THR A 52 -3.96 5.17 -8.58
CA THR A 52 -3.73 4.09 -9.55
C THR A 52 -2.24 3.73 -9.65
N ILE A 53 -1.35 4.73 -9.67
CA ILE A 53 0.09 4.52 -9.84
C ILE A 53 0.69 3.86 -8.59
N VAL A 54 0.37 4.38 -7.40
CA VAL A 54 0.93 3.87 -6.14
C VAL A 54 0.35 2.51 -5.75
N SER A 55 -0.85 2.18 -6.21
CA SER A 55 -1.48 0.87 -5.94
C SER A 55 -0.69 -0.29 -6.53
N VAL A 56 0.02 -0.10 -7.65
CA VAL A 56 0.83 -1.14 -8.28
C VAL A 56 1.97 -1.61 -7.37
N PRO A 57 2.92 -0.74 -6.96
CA PRO A 57 4.00 -1.17 -6.07
C PRO A 57 3.48 -1.59 -4.69
N MET A 58 2.41 -0.99 -4.17
CA MET A 58 1.81 -1.42 -2.90
C MET A 58 1.26 -2.84 -3.00
N THR A 59 0.57 -3.18 -4.09
CA THR A 59 0.08 -4.55 -4.33
C THR A 59 1.24 -5.54 -4.46
N ALA A 60 2.32 -5.16 -5.13
CA ALA A 60 3.51 -6.02 -5.24
C ALA A 60 4.12 -6.32 -3.85
N VAL A 61 4.27 -5.30 -2.99
CA VAL A 61 4.74 -5.47 -1.60
C VAL A 61 3.81 -6.39 -0.80
N LEU A 62 2.49 -6.21 -0.93
CA LEU A 62 1.49 -7.05 -0.27
C LEU A 62 1.56 -8.51 -0.73
N LEU A 63 1.72 -8.75 -2.04
CA LEU A 63 1.87 -10.11 -2.58
C LEU A 63 3.15 -10.77 -2.09
N VAL A 64 4.28 -10.08 -2.09
CA VAL A 64 5.54 -10.61 -1.53
C VAL A 64 5.36 -10.96 -0.05
N ALA A 65 4.74 -10.08 0.75
CA ALA A 65 4.45 -10.35 2.15
C ALA A 65 3.51 -11.56 2.32
N MET A 66 2.51 -11.70 1.46
CA MET A 66 1.60 -12.83 1.47
C MET A 66 2.34 -14.14 1.25
N PHE A 67 3.12 -14.26 0.18
CA PHE A 67 3.78 -15.51 -0.20
C PHE A 67 4.98 -15.85 0.67
N LYS A 68 5.78 -14.85 1.08
CA LYS A 68 7.02 -15.10 1.84
C LYS A 68 6.80 -15.20 3.35
N VAL A 69 5.75 -14.56 3.88
CA VAL A 69 5.56 -14.46 5.33
C VAL A 69 4.25 -15.11 5.79
N HIS A 70 3.12 -14.72 5.21
CA HIS A 70 1.82 -15.01 5.78
C HIS A 70 1.18 -16.33 5.30
N LEU A 71 1.57 -16.84 4.13
CA LEU A 71 0.97 -18.05 3.55
C LEU A 71 1.12 -19.27 4.47
N GLN A 72 2.28 -19.42 5.13
CA GLN A 72 2.56 -20.48 6.09
C GLN A 72 1.64 -20.47 7.33
N TYR A 73 1.07 -19.30 7.64
CA TYR A 73 0.16 -19.16 8.78
C TYR A 73 -1.31 -19.39 8.41
N GLY A 74 -1.61 -19.71 7.14
CA GLY A 74 -2.97 -19.98 6.65
C GLY A 74 -3.82 -18.72 6.51
N PHE A 75 -5.12 -18.91 6.24
CA PHE A 75 -6.02 -17.82 5.88
C PHE A 75 -6.33 -16.88 7.04
N SER A 76 -6.78 -17.41 8.17
CA SER A 76 -7.34 -16.62 9.27
C SER A 76 -6.33 -15.67 9.92
N SER A 77 -6.73 -14.40 10.04
CA SER A 77 -5.95 -13.36 10.71
C SER A 77 -6.12 -13.34 12.23
N ILE A 78 -7.18 -13.98 12.74
CA ILE A 78 -7.44 -14.08 14.18
C ILE A 78 -7.37 -15.56 14.56
N LYS A 79 -6.33 -15.93 15.30
CA LYS A 79 -6.12 -17.31 15.81
C LYS A 79 -5.96 -17.26 17.31
N LEU A 80 -7.00 -17.61 18.03
CA LEU A 80 -6.91 -17.79 19.46
C LEU A 80 -6.11 -19.06 19.76
N LEU A 81 -4.96 -18.92 20.42
CA LEU A 81 -4.10 -20.02 20.82
C LEU A 81 -4.44 -20.51 22.24
N GLU A 82 -4.61 -19.58 23.18
CA GLU A 82 -4.79 -19.87 24.59
C GLU A 82 -5.55 -18.75 25.28
N VAL A 83 -6.39 -19.08 26.24
CA VAL A 83 -7.00 -18.12 27.16
C VAL A 83 -6.35 -18.32 28.53
N THR A 84 -5.67 -17.29 29.02
CA THR A 84 -5.01 -17.26 30.32
C THR A 84 -5.75 -16.36 31.29
N ALA A 85 -5.44 -16.44 32.58
CA ALA A 85 -6.01 -15.54 33.58
C ALA A 85 -5.70 -14.06 33.35
N THR A 86 -4.63 -13.75 32.55
CA THR A 86 -4.20 -12.42 32.20
C THR A 86 -4.70 -11.95 30.83
N GLY A 87 -5.45 -12.79 30.10
CA GLY A 87 -6.02 -12.46 28.78
C GLY A 87 -5.84 -13.55 27.73
N ALA A 88 -6.29 -13.27 26.52
CA ALA A 88 -6.19 -14.16 25.38
C ALA A 88 -4.87 -13.97 24.62
N LYS A 89 -4.20 -15.07 24.28
CA LYS A 89 -3.02 -15.08 23.40
C LYS A 89 -3.45 -15.44 21.98
N PHE A 90 -3.02 -14.62 21.02
CA PHE A 90 -3.28 -14.83 19.61
C PHE A 90 -2.02 -15.28 18.87
N GLY A 91 -2.22 -16.09 17.85
CA GLY A 91 -1.17 -16.57 16.96
C GLY A 91 -0.79 -15.54 15.88
N PRO A 92 0.18 -15.90 15.03
CA PRO A 92 0.59 -15.06 13.93
C PRO A 92 -0.56 -14.86 12.93
N VAL A 93 -0.59 -13.65 12.36
CA VAL A 93 -1.64 -13.20 11.45
C VAL A 93 -1.54 -13.92 10.11
N GLY A 94 -2.64 -14.48 9.62
CA GLY A 94 -2.75 -15.08 8.29
C GLY A 94 -2.88 -14.07 7.17
N TYR A 95 -3.11 -14.56 5.92
CA TYR A 95 -3.11 -13.70 4.74
C TYR A 95 -4.46 -13.02 4.42
N GLU A 96 -5.51 -13.27 5.20
CA GLU A 96 -6.84 -12.64 5.06
C GLU A 96 -6.78 -11.11 4.99
N VAL A 97 -6.02 -10.49 5.91
CA VAL A 97 -5.86 -9.02 5.96
C VAL A 97 -5.15 -8.49 4.71
N ILE A 98 -4.21 -9.25 4.15
CA ILE A 98 -3.52 -8.85 2.92
C ILE A 98 -4.49 -8.83 1.75
N LEU A 99 -5.33 -9.86 1.62
CA LEU A 99 -6.37 -9.89 0.59
C LEU A 99 -7.36 -8.73 0.74
N LEU A 100 -7.73 -8.39 1.98
CA LEU A 100 -8.56 -7.23 2.26
C LEU A 100 -7.90 -5.93 1.78
N TYR A 101 -6.61 -5.72 2.06
CA TYR A 101 -5.89 -4.54 1.57
C TYR A 101 -5.83 -4.49 0.04
N ILE A 102 -5.58 -5.62 -0.63
CA ILE A 102 -5.58 -5.70 -2.09
C ILE A 102 -6.98 -5.37 -2.65
N ALA A 103 -8.04 -5.91 -2.05
CA ALA A 103 -9.41 -5.60 -2.45
C ALA A 103 -9.75 -4.12 -2.25
N CYS A 104 -9.32 -3.50 -1.14
CA CYS A 104 -9.48 -2.06 -0.92
C CYS A 104 -8.72 -1.22 -1.95
N LEU A 105 -7.49 -1.57 -2.28
CA LEU A 105 -6.72 -0.88 -3.34
C LEU A 105 -7.42 -1.02 -4.70
N ALA A 106 -7.89 -2.21 -5.05
CA ALA A 106 -8.65 -2.45 -6.28
C ALA A 106 -9.93 -1.62 -6.32
N ALA A 107 -10.68 -1.57 -5.21
CA ALA A 107 -11.89 -0.75 -5.11
C ALA A 107 -11.61 0.75 -5.30
N LEU A 108 -10.50 1.26 -4.75
CA LEU A 108 -10.08 2.65 -4.92
C LEU A 108 -9.68 2.97 -6.37
N VAL A 109 -9.01 2.03 -7.04
CA VAL A 109 -8.62 2.19 -8.45
C VAL A 109 -9.84 2.17 -9.37
N ILE A 110 -10.76 1.21 -9.16
CA ILE A 110 -11.98 1.03 -9.99
C ILE A 110 -12.99 2.15 -9.71
N GLY A 111 -13.23 2.45 -8.41
CA GLY A 111 -14.22 3.41 -7.96
C GLY A 111 -13.85 4.87 -8.20
N ARG A 112 -12.59 5.12 -8.60
CA ARG A 112 -11.97 6.45 -8.72
C ARG A 112 -11.92 7.20 -7.40
N SER A 113 -10.96 8.11 -7.31
CA SER A 113 -10.81 9.01 -6.16
C SER A 113 -12.04 9.91 -6.01
N GLY A 114 -12.58 9.98 -4.81
CA GLY A 114 -13.78 10.79 -4.50
C GLY A 114 -13.58 12.30 -4.75
N PRO A 115 -14.62 13.11 -4.51
CA PRO A 115 -14.59 14.55 -4.82
C PRO A 115 -13.58 15.36 -4.00
N LEU A 116 -13.14 14.85 -2.85
CA LEU A 116 -12.14 15.47 -1.97
C LEU A 116 -10.72 14.99 -2.26
N ALA A 117 -10.54 14.03 -3.16
CA ALA A 117 -9.23 13.50 -3.53
C ALA A 117 -8.46 14.49 -4.41
N ILE A 118 -7.14 14.52 -4.24
CA ILE A 118 -6.26 15.39 -5.04
C ILE A 118 -6.41 15.08 -6.53
N ASP A 119 -6.47 13.80 -6.92
CA ASP A 119 -6.69 13.37 -8.31
C ASP A 119 -8.01 13.93 -8.88
N GLY A 120 -9.07 14.00 -8.08
CA GLY A 120 -10.36 14.58 -8.46
C GLY A 120 -10.29 16.10 -8.69
N LEU A 121 -9.57 16.80 -7.81
CA LEU A 121 -9.37 18.25 -7.93
C LEU A 121 -8.50 18.62 -9.14
N VAL A 122 -7.42 17.88 -9.38
CA VAL A 122 -6.53 18.06 -10.52
C VAL A 122 -7.30 17.85 -11.82
N ARG A 123 -8.08 16.77 -11.92
CA ARG A 123 -8.91 16.50 -13.10
C ARG A 123 -9.90 17.63 -13.40
N LYS A 124 -10.62 18.12 -12.39
CA LYS A 124 -11.55 19.24 -12.57
C LYS A 124 -10.88 20.51 -13.10
N ARG A 125 -9.65 20.81 -12.65
CA ARG A 125 -8.90 21.96 -13.15
C ARG A 125 -8.50 21.78 -14.61
N PHE A 126 -8.09 20.58 -15.03
CA PHE A 126 -7.76 20.30 -16.43
C PHE A 126 -9.00 20.38 -17.34
N GLU A 127 -10.14 19.86 -16.91
CA GLU A 127 -11.40 19.94 -17.63
C GLU A 127 -11.85 21.40 -17.79
N ALA A 128 -11.76 22.22 -16.74
CA ALA A 128 -12.08 23.65 -16.78
C ALA A 128 -11.15 24.40 -17.75
N ALA A 129 -9.85 24.16 -17.70
CA ALA A 129 -8.88 24.81 -18.60
C ALA A 129 -9.07 24.41 -20.06
N ALA A 130 -9.50 23.17 -20.33
CA ALA A 130 -9.80 22.70 -21.68
C ALA A 130 -11.06 23.37 -22.28
N VAL A 131 -12.05 23.70 -21.45
CA VAL A 131 -13.26 24.42 -21.86
C VAL A 131 -12.98 25.90 -22.13
N GLU A 132 -12.02 26.49 -21.40
CA GLU A 132 -11.65 27.91 -21.50
C GLU A 132 -10.71 28.21 -22.69
N SER A 133 -10.24 27.20 -23.43
CA SER A 133 -9.46 27.31 -24.66
C SER A 133 -10.34 27.05 -25.90
N PRO A 134 -11.32 27.93 -26.24
CA PRO A 134 -12.05 27.83 -27.49
C PRO A 134 -11.10 28.22 -28.61
N GLY A 135 -10.97 27.32 -29.57
CA GLY A 135 -10.09 27.34 -30.71
C GLY A 135 -9.69 28.72 -31.21
N ARG A 136 -8.38 28.95 -31.24
CA ARG A 136 -7.77 29.97 -32.09
C ARG A 136 -7.99 29.50 -33.54
N HIS A 137 -9.24 29.67 -34.03
CA HIS A 137 -9.51 29.58 -35.46
C HIS A 137 -8.73 30.69 -36.13
N THR A 138 -7.65 30.34 -36.78
CA THR A 138 -7.04 31.11 -37.85
C THR A 138 -8.12 31.37 -38.89
N ARG A 139 -8.59 32.62 -38.95
CA ARG A 139 -9.31 33.11 -40.13
C ARG A 139 -8.31 33.30 -41.28
N PRO A 140 -8.68 32.93 -42.50
CA PRO A 140 -7.87 33.12 -43.70
C PRO A 140 -7.69 34.59 -44.04
#